data_7db46c8acc2378509286637b399638b7
#
_entry.id   7db46c8acc2378509286637b399638b7
#
_cell.length_a   1.000
_cell.length_b   1.000
_cell.length_c   1.000
_cell.angle_alpha   90.00
_cell.angle_beta   90.00
_cell.angle_gamma   90.00
#
_symmetry.space_group_name_H-M   'P 1'
#
loop_
_entity.id
_entity.type
_entity.pdbx_description
1 polymer ?
#
loop_
_entity_poly.entity_id
_entity_poly.type
_entity_poly.pdbx_seq_one_letter_code
_entity_poly.pdbx_strand_id
1 'polypeptide(L)'
;MEVENVNVKNWKSLIKPSKLDVQISDDLTHAKIIAEPLEKGYGLTLGNSLRRILLSSIRGAAVTSIQIDGVLHEFTSIKGVREDVTDIVLNVKSLALKCNSEGTKKLVLDAKGPGEIKASDIAPVTDVEILNPELVICNLDENTTFHMEMNVNTGKGYVPAELNKPEEPPLGLIAIDSLYSPVKKVSYSVSTAREGKALDYDKLTMEVETNGSISAED
;
A
#
# COMPACT_ATOMS: atom_id res chain seq x y z
N MET A 1 9.89 -23.38 51.26
CA MET A 1 10.74 -22.60 50.36
C MET A 1 10.26 -22.90 48.94
N GLU A 2 9.42 -22.04 48.41
CA GLU A 2 9.06 -22.15 47.00
C GLU A 2 10.30 -21.90 46.16
N VAL A 3 10.72 -22.86 45.38
CA VAL A 3 11.77 -22.69 44.38
C VAL A 3 11.18 -21.76 43.32
N GLU A 4 11.38 -20.44 43.46
CA GLU A 4 11.04 -19.48 42.41
C GLU A 4 11.72 -19.90 41.13
N ASN A 5 10.92 -20.29 40.18
CA ASN A 5 11.39 -20.81 38.90
C ASN A 5 12.13 -19.70 38.14
N VAL A 6 13.46 -19.77 38.15
CA VAL A 6 14.37 -18.74 37.57
C VAL A 6 14.02 -18.46 36.11
N ASN A 7 13.43 -19.43 35.37
CA ASN A 7 13.02 -19.28 33.98
C ASN A 7 11.83 -18.34 33.82
N VAL A 8 10.98 -18.17 34.85
CA VAL A 8 9.85 -17.21 34.80
C VAL A 8 10.33 -15.77 35.01
N LYS A 9 11.49 -15.57 35.65
CA LYS A 9 12.08 -14.25 35.85
C LYS A 9 12.70 -13.67 34.59
N ASN A 10 13.21 -14.50 33.66
CA ASN A 10 13.89 -14.03 32.45
C ASN A 10 13.01 -13.12 31.59
N TRP A 11 11.75 -13.51 31.37
CA TRP A 11 10.83 -12.68 30.58
C TRP A 11 10.42 -11.40 31.31
N LYS A 12 10.23 -11.45 32.62
CA LYS A 12 9.82 -10.30 33.43
C LYS A 12 10.95 -9.30 33.68
N SER A 13 12.21 -9.72 33.54
CA SER A 13 13.39 -8.89 33.73
C SER A 13 13.81 -8.12 32.48
N LEU A 14 13.23 -8.42 31.32
CA LEU A 14 13.52 -7.68 30.09
C LEU A 14 13.10 -6.21 30.24
N ILE A 15 13.98 -5.31 29.86
CA ILE A 15 13.69 -3.89 29.81
C ILE A 15 12.61 -3.64 28.75
N LYS A 16 11.57 -2.93 29.15
CA LYS A 16 10.55 -2.42 28.25
C LYS A 16 10.90 -1.01 27.83
N PRO A 17 10.65 -0.61 26.58
CA PRO A 17 10.90 0.76 26.15
C PRO A 17 10.12 1.72 27.03
N SER A 18 10.82 2.62 27.70
CA SER A 18 10.25 3.66 28.56
C SER A 18 9.81 4.88 27.77
N LYS A 19 10.39 5.06 26.57
CA LYS A 19 10.06 6.11 25.63
C LYS A 19 9.65 5.49 24.30
N LEU A 20 8.46 5.80 23.85
CA LEU A 20 7.99 5.62 22.50
C LEU A 20 7.68 7.03 21.98
N ASP A 21 8.55 7.56 21.13
CA ASP A 21 8.37 8.86 20.51
C ASP A 21 7.90 8.64 19.07
N VAL A 22 6.72 9.18 18.74
CA VAL A 22 6.12 9.04 17.42
C VAL A 22 5.97 10.45 16.83
N GLN A 23 6.69 10.71 15.75
CA GLN A 23 6.64 11.94 15.00
C GLN A 23 5.93 11.66 13.68
N ILE A 24 4.82 12.33 13.42
CA ILE A 24 3.97 12.12 12.27
C ILE A 24 3.97 13.38 11.41
N SER A 25 3.95 13.22 10.09
CA SER A 25 3.78 14.31 9.14
C SER A 25 2.34 14.85 9.14
N ASP A 26 2.14 16.09 8.70
CA ASP A 26 0.83 16.74 8.67
C ASP A 26 -0.17 16.00 7.75
N ASP A 27 0.31 15.31 6.73
CA ASP A 27 -0.47 14.50 5.79
C ASP A 27 -0.71 13.06 6.25
N LEU A 28 -0.24 12.70 7.46
CA LEU A 28 -0.35 11.38 8.09
C LEU A 28 0.25 10.22 7.26
N THR A 29 1.02 10.52 6.22
CA THR A 29 1.61 9.50 5.34
C THR A 29 2.99 9.05 5.78
N HIS A 30 3.69 9.82 6.62
CA HIS A 30 5.00 9.50 7.14
C HIS A 30 5.00 9.49 8.66
N ALA A 31 5.60 8.47 9.24
CA ALA A 31 5.85 8.42 10.68
C ALA A 31 7.30 8.03 10.95
N LYS A 32 7.88 8.69 11.97
CA LYS A 32 9.16 8.31 12.56
C LYS A 32 8.92 7.88 13.99
N ILE A 33 9.22 6.62 14.26
CA ILE A 33 8.98 5.97 15.53
C ILE A 33 10.33 5.68 16.19
N ILE A 34 10.50 6.11 17.43
CA ILE A 34 11.71 5.88 18.21
C ILE A 34 11.32 5.10 19.45
N ALA A 35 11.91 3.91 19.62
CA ALA A 35 11.74 3.06 20.78
C ALA A 35 13.08 2.89 21.52
N GLU A 36 13.14 3.34 22.76
CA GLU A 36 14.31 3.23 23.64
C GLU A 36 13.92 3.22 25.12
N PRO A 37 14.69 2.56 26.01
CA PRO A 37 15.75 1.60 25.71
C PRO A 37 15.19 0.21 25.37
N LEU A 38 15.93 -0.56 24.59
CA LEU A 38 15.65 -1.96 24.28
C LEU A 38 16.85 -2.79 24.71
N GLU A 39 16.64 -4.05 25.05
CA GLU A 39 17.74 -4.99 25.30
C GLU A 39 18.67 -5.08 24.09
N LYS A 40 19.95 -5.29 24.32
CA LYS A 40 20.97 -5.42 23.27
C LYS A 40 20.62 -6.52 22.28
N GLY A 41 20.60 -6.16 20.99
CA GLY A 41 20.22 -7.02 19.87
C GLY A 41 18.71 -7.03 19.56
N TYR A 42 17.85 -6.55 20.47
CA TYR A 42 16.41 -6.49 20.23
C TYR A 42 16.04 -5.44 19.20
N GLY A 43 16.77 -4.34 19.11
CA GLY A 43 16.54 -3.32 18.09
C GLY A 43 16.59 -3.90 16.69
N LEU A 44 17.57 -4.72 16.36
CA LEU A 44 17.71 -5.38 15.07
C LEU A 44 16.59 -6.41 14.82
N THR A 45 16.30 -7.24 15.83
CA THR A 45 15.28 -8.28 15.74
C THR A 45 13.89 -7.68 15.53
N LEU A 46 13.51 -6.69 16.32
CA LEU A 46 12.22 -6.00 16.22
C LEU A 46 12.12 -5.20 14.93
N GLY A 47 13.15 -4.43 14.57
CA GLY A 47 13.18 -3.63 13.36
C GLY A 47 12.99 -4.47 12.11
N ASN A 48 13.70 -5.59 11.99
CA ASN A 48 13.55 -6.50 10.85
C ASN A 48 12.18 -7.18 10.82
N SER A 49 11.69 -7.65 11.97
CA SER A 49 10.39 -8.32 12.06
C SER A 49 9.24 -7.37 11.73
N LEU A 50 9.23 -6.18 12.32
CA LEU A 50 8.22 -5.15 12.05
C LEU A 50 8.26 -4.70 10.59
N ARG A 51 9.44 -4.45 10.03
CA ARG A 51 9.58 -4.10 8.62
C ARG A 51 8.93 -5.14 7.70
N ARG A 52 9.18 -6.42 7.95
CA ARG A 52 8.60 -7.50 7.16
C ARG A 52 7.08 -7.57 7.28
N ILE A 53 6.55 -7.45 8.49
CA ILE A 53 5.11 -7.48 8.74
C ILE A 53 4.42 -6.29 8.09
N LEU A 54 4.95 -5.08 8.24
CA LEU A 54 4.40 -3.85 7.67
C LEU A 54 4.33 -3.90 6.15
N LEU A 55 5.37 -4.42 5.48
CA LEU A 55 5.41 -4.51 4.01
C LEU A 55 4.52 -5.63 3.44
N SER A 56 4.24 -6.72 4.18
CA SER A 56 3.60 -7.91 3.63
C SER A 56 2.22 -8.22 4.17
N SER A 57 1.87 -7.72 5.37
CA SER A 57 0.70 -8.24 6.09
C SER A 57 -0.42 -7.23 6.28
N ILE A 58 -0.17 -5.95 5.98
CA ILE A 58 -1.18 -4.91 6.08
C ILE A 58 -2.15 -5.03 4.90
N ARG A 59 -3.44 -4.94 5.21
CA ARG A 59 -4.51 -5.03 4.21
C ARG A 59 -4.68 -3.68 3.50
N GLY A 60 -4.92 -3.72 2.19
CA GLY A 60 -5.22 -2.55 1.39
C GLY A 60 -6.16 -2.89 0.24
N ALA A 61 -6.38 -1.94 -0.65
CA ALA A 61 -7.21 -2.09 -1.84
C ALA A 61 -6.37 -1.87 -3.10
N ALA A 62 -6.66 -2.63 -4.16
CA ALA A 62 -6.00 -2.48 -5.45
C ALA A 62 -6.94 -2.89 -6.59
N VAL A 63 -6.65 -2.39 -7.79
CA VAL A 63 -7.32 -2.84 -9.02
C VAL A 63 -6.77 -4.23 -9.38
N THR A 64 -7.68 -5.15 -9.71
CA THR A 64 -7.36 -6.55 -10.07
C THR A 64 -7.46 -6.81 -11.55
N SER A 65 -8.35 -6.09 -12.23
CA SER A 65 -8.53 -6.20 -13.66
C SER A 65 -9.15 -4.93 -14.23
N ILE A 66 -8.89 -4.70 -15.51
CA ILE A 66 -9.52 -3.63 -16.29
C ILE A 66 -10.16 -4.20 -17.54
N GLN A 67 -11.12 -3.48 -18.07
CA GLN A 67 -11.73 -3.73 -19.36
C GLN A 67 -11.93 -2.39 -20.05
N ILE A 68 -11.41 -2.25 -21.28
CA ILE A 68 -11.49 -1.03 -22.08
C ILE A 68 -12.24 -1.35 -23.35
N ASP A 69 -13.16 -0.49 -23.74
CA ASP A 69 -13.94 -0.68 -24.96
C ASP A 69 -13.04 -0.74 -26.20
N GLY A 70 -13.24 -1.78 -27.01
CA GLY A 70 -12.47 -2.00 -28.23
C GLY A 70 -11.07 -2.59 -28.03
N VAL A 71 -10.69 -2.92 -26.81
CA VAL A 71 -9.39 -3.53 -26.46
C VAL A 71 -9.57 -4.99 -26.10
N LEU A 72 -8.75 -5.86 -26.68
CA LEU A 72 -8.79 -7.31 -26.42
C LEU A 72 -7.63 -7.81 -25.59
N HIS A 73 -6.50 -7.10 -25.56
CA HIS A 73 -5.29 -7.47 -24.84
C HIS A 73 -4.43 -6.23 -24.55
N GLU A 74 -3.52 -6.35 -23.61
CA GLU A 74 -2.66 -5.26 -23.08
C GLU A 74 -1.66 -4.67 -24.10
N PHE A 75 -1.33 -5.41 -25.15
CA PHE A 75 -0.35 -4.96 -26.18
C PHE A 75 -1.02 -4.23 -27.34
N THR A 76 -2.08 -3.50 -27.07
CA THR A 76 -2.84 -2.76 -28.08
C THR A 76 -2.70 -1.26 -27.85
N SER A 77 -2.68 -0.48 -28.91
CA SER A 77 -2.85 0.97 -28.87
C SER A 77 -4.30 1.34 -29.20
N ILE A 78 -4.79 2.39 -28.55
CA ILE A 78 -6.17 2.87 -28.72
C ILE A 78 -6.11 4.11 -29.61
N LYS A 79 -6.94 4.13 -30.68
CA LYS A 79 -6.99 5.28 -31.59
C LYS A 79 -7.49 6.52 -30.85
N GLY A 80 -6.69 7.60 -30.89
CA GLY A 80 -7.01 8.86 -30.24
C GLY A 80 -6.65 8.90 -28.73
N VAL A 81 -5.93 7.90 -28.24
CA VAL A 81 -5.30 7.89 -26.93
C VAL A 81 -3.79 7.91 -27.13
N ARG A 82 -3.11 8.75 -26.38
CA ARG A 82 -1.64 8.93 -26.52
C ARG A 82 -0.88 7.74 -25.96
N GLU A 83 -1.32 7.24 -24.81
CA GLU A 83 -0.75 6.11 -24.11
C GLU A 83 -1.22 4.79 -24.70
N ASP A 84 -0.36 3.77 -24.72
CA ASP A 84 -0.80 2.41 -24.95
C ASP A 84 -1.48 1.80 -23.74
N VAL A 85 -2.16 0.68 -23.97
CA VAL A 85 -2.87 -0.03 -22.89
C VAL A 85 -1.92 -0.44 -21.77
N THR A 86 -0.66 -0.78 -22.08
CA THR A 86 0.34 -1.11 -21.07
C THR A 86 0.64 0.08 -20.16
N ASP A 87 0.78 1.30 -20.73
CA ASP A 87 0.99 2.52 -19.95
C ASP A 87 -0.23 2.84 -19.08
N ILE A 88 -1.44 2.68 -19.64
CA ILE A 88 -2.69 2.84 -18.89
C ILE A 88 -2.73 1.86 -17.71
N VAL A 89 -2.37 0.59 -17.90
CA VAL A 89 -2.27 -0.40 -16.83
C VAL A 89 -1.30 0.05 -15.73
N LEU A 90 -0.12 0.56 -16.10
CA LEU A 90 0.86 1.07 -15.13
C LEU A 90 0.33 2.26 -14.34
N ASN A 91 -0.38 3.18 -15.01
CA ASN A 91 -1.01 4.32 -14.36
C ASN A 91 -2.13 3.88 -13.40
N VAL A 92 -2.98 2.92 -13.82
CA VAL A 92 -4.03 2.35 -12.97
C VAL A 92 -3.46 1.62 -11.75
N LYS A 93 -2.33 0.93 -11.89
CA LYS A 93 -1.63 0.31 -10.75
C LYS A 93 -1.12 1.32 -9.72
N SER A 94 -0.92 2.57 -10.14
CA SER A 94 -0.48 3.66 -9.25
C SER A 94 -1.64 4.34 -8.50
N LEU A 95 -2.89 3.92 -8.73
CA LEU A 95 -4.04 4.42 -7.98
C LEU A 95 -3.92 4.05 -6.50
N ALA A 96 -4.02 5.06 -5.64
CA ALA A 96 -4.11 4.89 -4.20
C ALA A 96 -5.59 4.80 -3.80
N LEU A 97 -6.02 3.61 -3.41
CA LEU A 97 -7.42 3.32 -3.12
C LEU A 97 -7.61 2.96 -1.65
N LYS A 98 -8.70 3.46 -1.07
CA LYS A 98 -9.20 3.03 0.23
C LYS A 98 -10.56 2.39 0.04
N CYS A 99 -10.71 1.14 0.48
CA CYS A 99 -11.97 0.41 0.39
C CYS A 99 -12.43 0.01 1.80
N ASN A 100 -13.64 0.43 2.17
CA ASN A 100 -14.20 0.23 3.51
C ASN A 100 -15.09 -1.01 3.61
N SER A 101 -15.28 -1.76 2.51
CA SER A 101 -16.11 -2.95 2.47
C SER A 101 -15.38 -4.13 1.80
N GLU A 102 -15.80 -5.33 2.13
CA GLU A 102 -15.30 -6.54 1.48
C GLU A 102 -16.00 -6.81 0.14
N GLY A 103 -15.33 -7.59 -0.70
CA GLY A 103 -15.84 -8.00 -2.02
C GLY A 103 -15.37 -7.08 -3.15
N THR A 104 -15.58 -7.56 -4.37
CA THR A 104 -15.18 -6.84 -5.58
C THR A 104 -16.10 -5.65 -5.85
N LYS A 105 -15.52 -4.50 -6.07
CA LYS A 105 -16.20 -3.26 -6.49
C LYS A 105 -15.82 -2.92 -7.91
N LYS A 106 -16.78 -2.38 -8.66
CA LYS A 106 -16.58 -1.95 -10.04
C LYS A 106 -16.50 -0.43 -10.08
N LEU A 107 -15.39 0.08 -10.58
CA LEU A 107 -15.20 1.49 -10.90
C LEU A 107 -15.39 1.68 -12.40
N VAL A 108 -15.97 2.80 -12.79
CA VAL A 108 -16.19 3.14 -14.20
C VAL A 108 -15.56 4.49 -14.47
N LEU A 109 -14.85 4.58 -15.58
CA LEU A 109 -14.26 5.80 -16.11
C LEU A 109 -14.82 6.06 -17.49
N ASP A 110 -15.64 7.10 -17.61
CA ASP A 110 -16.20 7.60 -18.86
C ASP A 110 -15.61 8.97 -19.15
N ALA A 111 -14.93 9.10 -20.28
CA ALA A 111 -14.30 10.36 -20.65
C ALA A 111 -14.48 10.68 -22.13
N LYS A 112 -14.47 11.98 -22.42
CA LYS A 112 -14.53 12.50 -23.79
C LYS A 112 -13.44 13.57 -23.95
N GLY A 113 -12.57 13.35 -24.93
CA GLY A 113 -11.50 14.28 -25.26
C GLY A 113 -11.97 15.57 -25.92
N PRO A 114 -11.04 16.52 -26.12
CA PRO A 114 -9.62 16.38 -25.83
C PRO A 114 -9.24 16.71 -24.37
N GLY A 115 -8.19 16.10 -23.86
CA GLY A 115 -7.61 16.47 -22.57
C GLY A 115 -6.97 15.33 -21.79
N GLU A 116 -6.40 15.68 -20.64
CA GLU A 116 -5.89 14.74 -19.66
C GLU A 116 -7.04 14.12 -18.88
N ILE A 117 -7.04 12.81 -18.78
CA ILE A 117 -8.01 12.06 -17.97
C ILE A 117 -7.34 11.66 -16.69
N LYS A 118 -7.91 12.08 -15.58
CA LYS A 118 -7.37 11.90 -14.24
C LYS A 118 -8.16 10.89 -13.43
N ALA A 119 -7.59 10.46 -12.33
CA ALA A 119 -8.28 9.59 -11.38
C ALA A 119 -9.54 10.24 -10.79
N SER A 120 -9.62 11.58 -10.73
CA SER A 120 -10.82 12.35 -10.35
C SER A 120 -12.02 12.15 -11.29
N ASP A 121 -11.77 11.73 -12.53
CA ASP A 121 -12.84 11.52 -13.55
C ASP A 121 -13.51 10.15 -13.41
N ILE A 122 -12.96 9.28 -12.54
CA ILE A 122 -13.58 8.00 -12.20
C ILE A 122 -14.90 8.26 -11.45
N ALA A 123 -15.97 7.62 -11.88
CA ALA A 123 -17.27 7.75 -11.24
C ALA A 123 -17.19 7.32 -9.76
N PRO A 124 -17.69 8.14 -8.82
CA PRO A 124 -17.64 7.83 -7.41
C PRO A 124 -18.49 6.58 -7.11
N VAL A 125 -17.92 5.67 -6.33
CA VAL A 125 -18.58 4.45 -5.87
C VAL A 125 -18.61 4.43 -4.36
N THR A 126 -19.74 4.01 -3.80
CA THR A 126 -19.86 3.83 -2.34
C THR A 126 -18.76 2.89 -1.84
N ASP A 127 -18.16 3.22 -0.73
CA ASP A 127 -17.10 2.45 -0.04
C ASP A 127 -15.71 2.46 -0.70
N VAL A 128 -15.52 3.12 -1.86
CA VAL A 128 -14.20 3.26 -2.48
C VAL A 128 -13.85 4.74 -2.59
N GLU A 129 -12.72 5.10 -2.01
CA GLU A 129 -12.16 6.45 -2.03
C GLU A 129 -10.84 6.44 -2.81
N ILE A 130 -10.66 7.42 -3.69
CA ILE A 130 -9.43 7.63 -4.46
C ILE A 130 -8.63 8.72 -3.76
N LEU A 131 -7.42 8.39 -3.32
CA LEU A 131 -6.59 9.28 -2.50
C LEU A 131 -5.64 10.15 -3.32
N ASN A 132 -5.42 9.80 -4.58
CA ASN A 132 -4.58 10.55 -5.53
C ASN A 132 -5.36 10.99 -6.77
N PRO A 133 -6.38 11.88 -6.63
CA PRO A 133 -7.27 12.27 -7.72
C PRO A 133 -6.56 12.95 -8.89
N GLU A 134 -5.39 13.54 -8.67
CA GLU A 134 -4.59 14.23 -9.69
C GLU A 134 -3.76 13.28 -10.58
N LEU A 135 -3.76 11.97 -10.29
CA LEU A 135 -3.06 11.00 -11.11
C LEU A 135 -3.63 10.97 -12.53
N VAL A 136 -2.79 11.23 -13.52
CA VAL A 136 -3.17 11.13 -14.93
C VAL A 136 -3.19 9.66 -15.35
N ILE A 137 -4.32 9.23 -15.90
CA ILE A 137 -4.52 7.86 -16.40
C ILE A 137 -4.13 7.78 -17.87
N CYS A 138 -4.65 8.69 -18.68
CA CYS A 138 -4.33 8.81 -20.11
C CYS A 138 -4.67 10.19 -20.67
N ASN A 139 -4.22 10.46 -21.88
CA ASN A 139 -4.51 11.68 -22.63
C ASN A 139 -5.33 11.34 -23.87
N LEU A 140 -6.43 12.06 -24.08
CA LEU A 140 -7.32 11.88 -25.21
C LEU A 140 -7.16 13.00 -26.26
N ASP A 141 -7.18 12.59 -27.52
CA ASP A 141 -7.26 13.50 -28.67
C ASP A 141 -8.70 14.05 -28.88
N GLU A 142 -8.84 15.00 -29.80
CA GLU A 142 -10.14 15.56 -30.16
C GLU A 142 -11.11 14.48 -30.66
N ASN A 143 -12.39 14.59 -30.24
CA ASN A 143 -13.48 13.69 -30.60
C ASN A 143 -13.28 12.20 -30.24
N THR A 144 -12.37 11.90 -29.31
CA THR A 144 -12.18 10.57 -28.77
C THR A 144 -13.08 10.34 -27.56
N THR A 145 -13.75 9.20 -27.52
CA THR A 145 -14.48 8.72 -26.34
C THR A 145 -13.71 7.55 -25.74
N PHE A 146 -13.61 7.53 -24.43
CA PHE A 146 -12.90 6.51 -23.68
C PHE A 146 -13.80 5.96 -22.58
N HIS A 147 -13.99 4.64 -22.58
CA HIS A 147 -14.73 3.93 -21.55
C HIS A 147 -13.87 2.80 -20.99
N MET A 148 -13.71 2.80 -19.67
CA MET A 148 -12.95 1.78 -18.95
C MET A 148 -13.69 1.36 -17.69
N GLU A 149 -13.81 0.06 -17.48
CA GLU A 149 -14.26 -0.55 -16.24
C GLU A 149 -13.08 -1.16 -15.49
N MET A 150 -13.06 -0.99 -14.19
CA MET A 150 -11.99 -1.50 -13.30
C MET A 150 -12.61 -2.27 -12.16
N ASN A 151 -12.10 -3.46 -11.88
CA ASN A 151 -12.49 -4.22 -10.70
C ASN A 151 -11.48 -3.97 -9.59
N VAL A 152 -11.97 -3.56 -8.42
CA VAL A 152 -11.19 -3.30 -7.20
C VAL A 152 -11.54 -4.33 -6.15
N ASN A 153 -10.53 -4.84 -5.46
CA ASN A 153 -10.70 -5.77 -4.36
C ASN A 153 -9.77 -5.40 -3.19
N THR A 154 -10.01 -6.00 -2.04
CA THR A 154 -9.16 -5.87 -0.85
C THR A 154 -8.33 -7.12 -0.65
N GLY A 155 -7.06 -6.94 -0.28
CA GLY A 155 -6.15 -8.06 -0.10
C GLY A 155 -4.94 -7.68 0.74
N LYS A 156 -3.89 -8.51 0.69
CA LYS A 156 -2.62 -8.30 1.39
C LYS A 156 -1.45 -8.58 0.45
N GLY A 157 -0.39 -7.79 0.62
CA GLY A 157 0.85 -8.00 -0.11
C GLY A 157 0.70 -7.81 -1.62
N TYR A 158 1.27 -8.72 -2.40
CA TYR A 158 1.29 -8.70 -3.86
C TYR A 158 0.61 -9.95 -4.42
N VAL A 159 -0.27 -9.75 -5.38
CA VAL A 159 -0.96 -10.85 -6.09
C VAL A 159 -0.69 -10.69 -7.59
N PRO A 160 -0.06 -11.70 -8.26
CA PRO A 160 0.18 -11.69 -9.69
C PRO A 160 -1.12 -11.67 -10.50
N ALA A 161 -1.07 -11.09 -11.70
CA ALA A 161 -2.22 -11.00 -12.61
C ALA A 161 -2.87 -12.35 -12.93
N GLU A 162 -2.06 -13.42 -13.02
CA GLU A 162 -2.53 -14.78 -13.27
C GLU A 162 -3.50 -15.28 -12.20
N LEU A 163 -3.30 -14.88 -10.94
CA LEU A 163 -4.19 -15.23 -9.83
C LEU A 163 -5.43 -14.33 -9.76
N ASN A 164 -5.39 -13.17 -10.39
CA ASN A 164 -6.54 -12.27 -10.51
C ASN A 164 -7.44 -12.62 -11.70
N LYS A 165 -6.97 -13.50 -12.58
CA LYS A 165 -7.73 -13.92 -13.76
C LYS A 165 -8.80 -14.93 -13.35
N PRO A 166 -10.10 -14.69 -13.62
CA PRO A 166 -11.14 -15.67 -13.36
C PRO A 166 -11.00 -16.90 -14.28
N GLU A 167 -11.60 -18.02 -13.89
CA GLU A 167 -11.57 -19.26 -14.68
C GLU A 167 -12.15 -19.07 -16.09
N GLU A 168 -13.23 -18.30 -16.19
CA GLU A 168 -13.87 -17.91 -17.46
C GLU A 168 -13.83 -16.39 -17.61
N PRO A 169 -12.71 -15.81 -18.13
CA PRO A 169 -12.61 -14.38 -18.27
C PRO A 169 -13.52 -13.86 -19.39
N PRO A 170 -14.26 -12.77 -19.19
CA PRO A 170 -14.94 -12.07 -20.26
C PRO A 170 -13.95 -11.64 -21.36
N LEU A 171 -14.43 -11.55 -22.59
CA LEU A 171 -13.64 -11.08 -23.72
C LEU A 171 -13.16 -9.65 -23.46
N GLY A 172 -11.86 -9.39 -23.63
CA GLY A 172 -11.27 -8.07 -23.39
C GLY A 172 -10.95 -7.76 -21.93
N LEU A 173 -11.16 -8.69 -20.98
CA LEU A 173 -10.72 -8.51 -19.61
C LEU A 173 -9.19 -8.65 -19.54
N ILE A 174 -8.55 -7.62 -19.05
CA ILE A 174 -7.11 -7.58 -18.78
C ILE A 174 -6.92 -7.69 -17.28
N ALA A 175 -6.44 -8.86 -16.83
CA ALA A 175 -6.04 -9.05 -15.44
C ALA A 175 -4.72 -8.31 -15.19
N ILE A 176 -4.63 -7.61 -14.07
CA ILE A 176 -3.41 -6.89 -13.67
C ILE A 176 -2.93 -7.38 -12.31
N ASP A 177 -1.64 -7.30 -12.09
CA ASP A 177 -1.04 -7.61 -10.80
C ASP A 177 -1.39 -6.53 -9.79
N SER A 178 -1.79 -6.96 -8.60
CA SER A 178 -2.31 -6.08 -7.55
C SER A 178 -1.33 -5.94 -6.40
N LEU A 179 -0.91 -4.71 -6.11
CA LEU A 179 -0.14 -4.38 -4.93
C LEU A 179 -1.10 -3.83 -3.87
N TYR A 180 -1.50 -4.68 -2.94
CA TYR A 180 -2.45 -4.33 -1.90
C TYR A 180 -1.83 -3.57 -0.73
N SER A 181 -0.50 -3.73 -0.50
CA SER A 181 0.15 -3.11 0.65
C SER A 181 0.00 -1.58 0.62
N PRO A 182 -0.60 -0.97 1.66
CA PRO A 182 -0.67 0.47 1.77
C PRO A 182 0.68 1.09 2.18
N VAL A 183 1.59 0.27 2.70
CA VAL A 183 2.92 0.70 3.13
C VAL A 183 3.87 0.70 1.94
N LYS A 184 4.36 1.87 1.57
CA LYS A 184 5.28 2.08 0.44
C LYS A 184 6.73 1.79 0.81
N LYS A 185 7.14 2.25 2.00
CA LYS A 185 8.53 2.17 2.44
C LYS A 185 8.62 2.00 3.94
N VAL A 186 9.51 1.13 4.38
CA VAL A 186 9.91 1.00 5.78
C VAL A 186 11.42 0.95 5.85
N SER A 187 12.01 1.86 6.60
CA SER A 187 13.42 1.84 6.94
C SER A 187 13.60 1.83 8.45
N TYR A 188 14.66 1.23 8.93
CA TYR A 188 14.99 1.28 10.35
C TYR A 188 16.50 1.37 10.56
N SER A 189 16.87 1.95 11.68
CA SER A 189 18.25 2.00 12.15
C SER A 189 18.30 1.68 13.64
N VAL A 190 19.39 1.06 14.04
CA VAL A 190 19.65 0.72 15.45
C VAL A 190 20.90 1.46 15.89
N SER A 191 20.80 2.15 16.99
CA SER A 191 21.92 2.84 17.65
C SER A 191 21.96 2.47 19.13
N THR A 192 23.03 2.83 19.82
CA THR A 192 23.14 2.59 21.27
C THR A 192 22.29 3.58 22.04
N ALA A 193 21.58 3.08 23.05
CA ALA A 193 20.86 3.88 24.03
C ALA A 193 21.58 3.85 25.38
N ARG A 194 21.37 4.90 26.19
CA ARG A 194 21.90 5.00 27.51
C ARG A 194 20.77 4.97 28.54
N GLU A 195 20.86 4.05 29.49
CA GLU A 195 20.00 4.01 30.67
C GLU A 195 20.86 4.17 31.92
N GLY A 196 20.76 5.30 32.59
CA GLY A 196 21.58 5.64 33.73
C GLY A 196 23.10 5.68 33.42
N LYS A 197 23.87 4.77 34.00
CA LYS A 197 25.32 4.60 33.74
C LYS A 197 25.63 3.51 32.71
N ALA A 198 24.66 2.72 32.30
CA ALA A 198 24.82 1.64 31.31
C ALA A 198 24.61 2.15 29.88
N LEU A 199 25.51 1.75 28.98
CA LEU A 199 25.51 2.12 27.56
C LEU A 199 25.12 0.93 26.64
N ASP A 200 24.63 -0.17 27.23
CA ASP A 200 24.48 -1.47 26.56
C ASP A 200 23.06 -1.74 26.04
N TYR A 201 22.28 -0.71 25.83
CA TYR A 201 20.92 -0.82 25.32
C TYR A 201 20.83 -0.38 23.85
N ASP A 202 19.81 -0.89 23.15
CA ASP A 202 19.51 -0.50 21.79
C ASP A 202 18.46 0.63 21.76
N LYS A 203 18.61 1.50 20.77
CA LYS A 203 17.60 2.47 20.32
C LYS A 203 17.21 2.10 18.92
N LEU A 204 15.94 1.75 18.72
CA LEU A 204 15.35 1.51 17.41
C LEU A 204 14.71 2.80 16.91
N THR A 205 15.12 3.24 15.73
CA THR A 205 14.44 4.29 14.97
C THR A 205 13.86 3.67 13.71
N MET A 206 12.55 3.79 13.52
CA MET A 206 11.85 3.27 12.35
C MET A 206 11.15 4.40 11.62
N GLU A 207 11.22 4.42 10.29
CA GLU A 207 10.53 5.35 9.43
C GLU A 207 9.60 4.56 8.51
N VAL A 208 8.33 4.96 8.49
CA VAL A 208 7.27 4.31 7.72
C VAL A 208 6.63 5.34 6.80
N GLU A 209 6.44 4.97 5.55
CA GLU A 209 5.74 5.75 4.53
C GLU A 209 4.56 4.94 3.99
N THR A 210 3.38 5.55 3.97
CA THR A 210 2.14 4.94 3.47
C THR A 210 1.63 5.66 2.21
N ASN A 211 0.63 5.07 1.57
CA ASN A 211 -0.08 5.70 0.44
C ASN A 211 -1.26 6.60 0.88
N GLY A 212 -1.48 6.77 2.19
CA GLY A 212 -2.57 7.57 2.77
C GLY A 212 -3.87 6.79 3.02
N SER A 213 -3.99 5.53 2.57
CA SER A 213 -5.19 4.71 2.86
C SER A 213 -5.27 4.25 4.32
N ILE A 214 -4.13 4.22 4.97
CA ILE A 214 -3.96 4.02 6.40
C ILE A 214 -3.02 5.10 6.92
N SER A 215 -3.29 5.60 8.12
CA SER A 215 -2.36 6.51 8.79
C SER A 215 -1.06 5.78 9.12
N ALA A 216 0.07 6.47 9.01
CA ALA A 216 1.35 5.90 9.42
C ALA A 216 1.47 5.75 10.95
N GLU A 217 0.51 6.27 11.74
CA GLU A 217 0.38 6.09 13.19
C GLU A 217 -0.31 4.75 13.55
N ASP A 218 -1.32 4.34 12.78
CA ASP A 218 -2.10 3.12 12.98
C ASP A 218 -1.30 1.84 12.65
#